data_199d2cc33f80aa364605c95620b57941
#
_entry.id   199d2cc33f80aa364605c95620b57941
#
_cell.length_a   1.000
_cell.length_b   1.000
_cell.length_c   1.000
_cell.angle_alpha   90.00
_cell.angle_beta   90.00
_cell.angle_gamma   90.00
#
_symmetry.space_group_name_H-M   'P 1'
#
loop_
_entity.id
_entity.type
_entity.pdbx_description
1 polymer ?
#
loop_
_entity_poly.entity_id
_entity_poly.type
_entity_poly.pdbx_seq_one_letter_code
_entity_poly.pdbx_strand_id
1 'polypeptide(L)'
;MSKYETIMVFSLAKGEEAATALSEKFQALISANGTLVSAEPFGGMNGVRNLAYEINDETQGAYVLMNYEANAALPAELERVAGITEGVLRIMTTKK
;
A
#
# COMPACT_ATOMS: atom_id res chain seq x y z
N MET A 1 9.07 8.62 -17.65
CA MET A 1 8.58 7.82 -16.51
C MET A 1 7.21 7.25 -16.83
N SER A 2 6.90 6.09 -16.28
CA SER A 2 5.59 5.49 -16.46
C SER A 2 4.69 5.80 -15.27
N LYS A 3 3.38 5.72 -15.49
CA LYS A 3 2.39 5.90 -14.44
C LYS A 3 1.99 4.55 -13.88
N TYR A 4 1.94 4.44 -12.57
CA TYR A 4 1.60 3.22 -11.85
C TYR A 4 0.52 3.48 -10.82
N GLU A 5 -0.23 2.43 -10.51
CA GLU A 5 -1.20 2.43 -9.44
C GLU A 5 -0.90 1.23 -8.56
N THR A 6 -0.72 1.47 -7.27
CA THR A 6 -0.45 0.41 -6.30
C THR A 6 -1.54 0.42 -5.25
N ILE A 7 -2.13 -0.75 -5.01
CA ILE A 7 -3.07 -0.95 -3.92
C ILE A 7 -2.35 -1.77 -2.86
N MET A 8 -2.30 -1.25 -1.65
CA MET A 8 -1.69 -1.94 -0.50
C MET A 8 -2.73 -2.20 0.57
N VAL A 9 -2.60 -3.33 1.22
CA VAL A 9 -3.46 -3.71 2.33
C VAL A 9 -2.59 -3.85 3.56
N PHE A 10 -2.89 -3.06 4.59
CA PHE A 10 -2.15 -3.06 5.84
C PHE A 10 -2.94 -3.75 6.95
N SER A 11 -2.22 -4.44 7.84
CA SER A 11 -2.80 -5.07 9.00
C SER A 11 -3.40 -4.04 9.96
N LEU A 12 -4.55 -4.37 10.54
CA LEU A 12 -5.19 -3.57 11.59
C LEU A 12 -4.96 -4.18 12.98
N ALA A 13 -4.16 -5.24 13.07
CA ALA A 13 -3.91 -5.92 14.35
C ALA A 13 -3.29 -5.00 15.40
N LYS A 14 -2.49 -4.04 14.97
CA LYS A 14 -1.85 -3.06 15.87
C LYS A 14 -2.54 -1.69 15.84
N GLY A 15 -3.74 -1.62 15.29
CA GLY A 15 -4.55 -0.42 15.22
C GLY A 15 -4.37 0.37 13.93
N GLU A 16 -5.25 1.35 13.72
CA GLU A 16 -5.23 2.19 12.51
C GLU A 16 -3.99 3.08 12.46
N GLU A 17 -3.46 3.49 13.60
CA GLU A 17 -2.26 4.34 13.66
C GLU A 17 -1.05 3.62 13.08
N ALA A 18 -0.91 2.31 13.35
CA ALA A 18 0.18 1.52 12.80
C ALA A 18 0.03 1.38 11.29
N ALA A 19 -1.19 1.18 10.80
CA ALA A 19 -1.47 1.11 9.37
C ALA A 19 -1.15 2.45 8.67
N THR A 20 -1.52 3.57 9.30
CA THR A 20 -1.22 4.90 8.78
C THR A 20 0.29 5.14 8.70
N ALA A 21 1.03 4.75 9.73
CA ALA A 21 2.49 4.88 9.72
C ALA A 21 3.14 4.08 8.59
N LEU A 22 2.64 2.87 8.32
CA LEU A 22 3.13 2.06 7.20
C LEU A 22 2.79 2.72 5.86
N SER A 23 1.59 3.24 5.70
CA SER A 23 1.20 3.96 4.50
C SER A 23 2.13 5.15 4.25
N GLU A 24 2.43 5.93 5.26
CA GLU A 24 3.33 7.07 5.15
C GLU A 24 4.75 6.65 4.78
N LYS A 25 5.22 5.52 5.31
CA LYS A 25 6.52 4.96 4.96
C LYS A 25 6.62 4.67 3.47
N PHE A 26 5.61 4.03 2.90
CA PHE A 26 5.61 3.71 1.47
C PHE A 26 5.40 4.94 0.60
N GLN A 27 4.61 5.90 1.05
CA GLN A 27 4.47 7.18 0.35
C GLN A 27 5.81 7.93 0.29
N ALA A 28 6.56 7.93 1.38
CA ALA A 28 7.88 8.56 1.42
C ALA A 28 8.86 7.85 0.49
N LEU A 29 8.80 6.52 0.43
CA LEU A 29 9.64 5.74 -0.48
C LEU A 29 9.34 6.09 -1.94
N ILE A 30 8.07 6.20 -2.29
CA ILE A 30 7.65 6.61 -3.64
C ILE A 30 8.14 8.02 -3.95
N SER A 31 7.95 8.97 -3.03
CA SER A 31 8.36 10.36 -3.24
C SER A 31 9.87 10.51 -3.36
N ALA A 32 10.65 9.66 -2.70
CA ALA A 32 12.11 9.69 -2.77
C ALA A 32 12.64 9.17 -4.10
N ASN A 33 11.89 8.32 -4.80
CA ASN A 33 12.34 7.63 -6.02
C ASN A 33 11.49 7.90 -7.24
N GLY A 34 10.48 8.76 -7.12
CA GLY A 34 9.57 9.10 -8.20
C GLY A 34 8.70 10.27 -7.80
N THR A 35 7.53 10.38 -8.43
CA THR A 35 6.57 11.43 -8.13
C THR A 35 5.27 10.83 -7.64
N LEU A 36 4.94 11.05 -6.38
CA LEU A 36 3.66 10.63 -5.81
C LEU A 36 2.57 11.60 -6.27
N VAL A 37 1.58 11.08 -6.98
CA VAL A 37 0.45 11.89 -7.49
C VAL A 37 -0.65 11.95 -6.45
N SER A 38 -1.05 10.80 -5.89
CA SER A 38 -2.07 10.74 -4.87
C SER A 38 -1.92 9.48 -4.02
N ALA A 39 -2.40 9.54 -2.79
CA ALA A 39 -2.50 8.40 -1.92
C ALA A 39 -3.76 8.60 -1.08
N GLU A 40 -4.68 7.64 -1.15
CA GLU A 40 -5.99 7.77 -0.51
C GLU A 40 -6.53 6.43 -0.03
N PRO A 41 -7.38 6.43 0.99
CA PRO A 41 -8.08 5.20 1.40
C PRO A 41 -8.90 4.66 0.23
N PHE A 42 -8.85 3.33 0.03
CA PHE A 42 -9.51 2.69 -1.10
C PHE A 42 -10.68 1.83 -0.62
N GLY A 43 -11.88 2.32 -0.87
CA GLY A 43 -13.12 1.64 -0.49
C GLY A 43 -13.38 1.70 1.02
N GLY A 44 -14.63 1.60 1.41
CA GLY A 44 -15.02 1.64 2.81
C GLY A 44 -14.72 2.96 3.51
N MET A 45 -15.08 3.03 4.80
CA MET A 45 -14.77 4.19 5.62
C MET A 45 -13.30 4.09 6.07
N ASN A 46 -12.52 5.15 5.81
CA ASN A 46 -11.09 5.20 6.13
C ASN A 46 -10.28 4.06 5.49
N GLY A 47 -10.78 3.49 4.38
CA GLY A 47 -10.09 2.42 3.69
C GLY A 47 -10.20 1.05 4.34
N VAL A 48 -10.95 0.92 5.44
CA VAL A 48 -11.13 -0.39 6.10
C VAL A 48 -12.13 -1.22 5.29
N ARG A 49 -11.72 -2.42 4.93
CA ARG A 49 -12.57 -3.35 4.15
C ARG A 49 -12.42 -4.77 4.69
N ASN A 50 -13.49 -5.54 4.51
CA ASN A 50 -13.41 -6.96 4.76
C ASN A 50 -12.56 -7.60 3.68
N LEU A 51 -11.65 -8.48 4.08
CA LEU A 51 -10.85 -9.24 3.13
C LEU A 51 -11.72 -10.30 2.47
N ALA A 52 -11.43 -10.61 1.20
CA ALA A 52 -12.15 -11.66 0.48
C ALA A 52 -11.94 -13.03 1.14
N TYR A 53 -10.81 -13.20 1.82
CA TYR A 53 -10.48 -14.37 2.60
C TYR A 53 -9.55 -13.93 3.73
N GLU A 54 -9.48 -14.74 4.77
CA GLU A 54 -8.64 -14.45 5.92
C GLU A 54 -7.16 -14.51 5.57
N ILE A 55 -6.39 -13.48 5.99
CA ILE A 55 -4.95 -13.43 5.79
C ILE A 55 -4.32 -13.26 7.17
N ASN A 56 -3.43 -14.19 7.57
CA ASN A 56 -2.77 -14.15 8.88
C ASN A 56 -3.76 -14.00 10.04
N ASP A 57 -4.89 -14.72 9.96
CA ASP A 57 -5.97 -14.68 10.95
C ASP A 57 -6.69 -13.32 11.01
N GLU A 58 -6.54 -12.48 9.99
CA GLU A 58 -7.23 -11.20 9.91
C GLU A 58 -8.30 -11.22 8.84
N THR A 59 -9.47 -10.69 9.16
CA THR A 59 -10.61 -10.62 8.25
C THR A 59 -10.85 -9.23 7.67
N GLN A 60 -10.15 -8.23 8.19
CA GLN A 60 -10.22 -6.84 7.73
C GLN A 60 -8.82 -6.28 7.52
N GLY A 61 -8.71 -5.31 6.62
CA GLY A 61 -7.46 -4.62 6.38
C GLY A 61 -7.69 -3.18 5.98
N ALA A 62 -6.68 -2.35 6.11
CA ALA A 62 -6.70 -0.98 5.64
C ALA A 62 -6.17 -0.93 4.21
N TYR A 63 -7.03 -0.56 3.26
CA TYR A 63 -6.69 -0.46 1.85
C TYR A 63 -6.27 0.97 1.51
N VAL A 64 -5.15 1.11 0.84
CA VAL A 64 -4.65 2.41 0.38
C VAL A 64 -4.33 2.32 -1.11
N LEU A 65 -4.86 3.26 -1.89
CA LEU A 65 -4.59 3.39 -3.31
C LEU A 65 -3.58 4.50 -3.52
N MET A 66 -2.46 4.18 -4.15
CA MET A 66 -1.39 5.14 -4.44
C MET A 66 -1.18 5.24 -5.95
N ASN A 67 -1.27 6.47 -6.47
CA ASN A 67 -0.97 6.76 -7.87
C ASN A 67 0.35 7.52 -7.93
N TYR A 68 1.26 7.09 -8.79
CA TYR A 68 2.58 7.71 -8.88
C TYR A 68 3.19 7.54 -10.26
N GLU A 69 4.23 8.33 -10.52
CA GLU A 69 5.02 8.23 -11.73
C GLU A 69 6.46 7.89 -11.36
N ALA A 70 7.02 6.89 -12.01
CA ALA A 70 8.36 6.42 -11.73
C ALA A 70 8.90 5.56 -12.88
N ASN A 71 10.18 5.20 -12.80
CA ASN A 71 10.72 4.20 -13.71
C ASN A 71 10.33 2.80 -13.20
N ALA A 72 10.56 1.77 -14.04
CA ALA A 72 10.14 0.40 -13.74
C ALA A 72 10.81 -0.20 -12.50
N ALA A 73 11.87 0.36 -12.00
CA ALA A 73 12.56 -0.16 -10.82
C ALA A 73 11.78 0.10 -9.51
N LEU A 74 10.96 1.17 -9.47
CA LEU A 74 10.25 1.51 -8.24
C LEU A 74 9.16 0.50 -7.85
N PRO A 75 8.28 0.04 -8.76
CA PRO A 75 7.32 -1.00 -8.38
C PRO A 75 7.97 -2.25 -7.81
N ALA A 76 9.08 -2.71 -8.39
CA ALA A 76 9.81 -3.87 -7.89
C ALA A 76 10.37 -3.61 -6.49
N GLU A 77 10.89 -2.41 -6.24
CA GLU A 77 11.39 -2.02 -4.93
C GLU A 77 10.27 -1.97 -3.88
N LEU A 78 9.10 -1.45 -4.24
CA LEU A 78 7.95 -1.43 -3.35
C LEU A 78 7.53 -2.84 -2.95
N GLU A 79 7.49 -3.76 -3.90
CA GLU A 79 7.15 -5.16 -3.64
C GLU A 79 8.20 -5.82 -2.73
N ARG A 80 9.47 -5.54 -2.98
CA ARG A 80 10.56 -6.08 -2.15
C ARG A 80 10.44 -5.60 -0.70
N VAL A 81 10.26 -4.31 -0.52
CA VAL A 81 10.13 -3.73 0.83
C VAL A 81 8.85 -4.22 1.52
N ALA A 82 7.75 -4.31 0.77
CA ALA A 82 6.49 -4.84 1.32
C ALA A 82 6.64 -6.29 1.79
N GLY A 83 7.39 -7.09 1.06
CA GLY A 83 7.62 -8.50 1.41
C GLY A 83 8.41 -8.70 2.69
N ILE A 84 9.22 -7.72 3.09
CA ILE A 84 10.03 -7.79 4.32
C ILE A 84 9.48 -6.89 5.44
N THR A 85 8.38 -6.20 5.20
CA THR A 85 7.78 -5.30 6.19
C THR A 85 6.62 -6.00 6.88
N GLU A 86 6.72 -6.15 8.20
CA GLU A 86 5.64 -6.68 9.00
C GLU A 86 4.46 -5.71 8.97
N GLY A 87 3.26 -6.24 8.84
CA GLY A 87 2.04 -5.43 8.80
C GLY A 87 1.51 -5.15 7.40
N VAL A 88 2.24 -5.49 6.35
CA VAL A 88 1.74 -5.42 4.98
C VAL A 88 1.15 -6.78 4.62
N LEU A 89 -0.16 -6.83 4.41
CA LEU A 89 -0.86 -8.07 4.08
C LEU A 89 -0.83 -8.38 2.59
N ARG A 90 -0.88 -7.36 1.76
CA ARG A 90 -0.94 -7.53 0.31
C ARG A 90 -0.49 -6.27 -0.42
N ILE A 91 0.08 -6.47 -1.60
CA ILE A 91 0.43 -5.38 -2.51
C ILE A 91 0.10 -5.79 -3.94
N MET A 92 -0.51 -4.89 -4.70
CA MET A 92 -0.78 -5.09 -6.12
C MET A 92 -0.43 -3.82 -6.87
N THR A 93 0.34 -3.94 -7.94
CA THR A 93 0.75 -2.81 -8.76
C THR A 93 0.29 -3.02 -10.20
N THR A 94 -0.32 -2.00 -10.77
CA THR A 94 -0.76 -1.99 -12.16
C THR A 94 -0.09 -0.83 -12.88
N LYS A 95 0.46 -1.08 -14.04
CA LYS A 95 1.00 -0.04 -14.92
C LYS A 95 -0.15 0.55 -15.74
N LYS A 96 -0.25 1.85 -15.74
CA LYS A 96 -1.27 2.57 -16.51
C LYS A 96 -0.79 2.93 -17.90
#